data_9185a622ff46b6f4cba8bca4ec7c41c7
#
_entry.id   9185a622ff46b6f4cba8bca4ec7c41c7
#
_cell.length_a   1.000
_cell.length_b   1.000
_cell.length_c   1.000
_cell.angle_alpha   90.00
_cell.angle_beta   90.00
_cell.angle_gamma   90.00
#
_symmetry.space_group_name_H-M   'P 1'
#
loop_
_entity.id
_entity.type
_entity.pdbx_description
1 polymer ?
#
loop_
_entity_poly.entity_id
_entity_poly.type
_entity_poly.pdbx_seq_one_letter_code
_entity_poly.pdbx_strand_id
1 'polypeptide(L)'
;MEKRGLALPTLLRGRLLAVVIAVNTLGWLATGAAGYLLVHALASGEDVSVAWLTGVYAFAWLLGFVVPLLPGGLGLRDGTLATFLATRVGTGPATALAIALRLANTLGELLAIGLTEGVYWLLRRTGVVRPAVGELAP
;
A
#
# COMPACT_ATOMS: atom_id res chain seq x y z
N MET A 1 45.17 -2.08 1.19
CA MET A 1 43.74 -2.40 1.01
C MET A 1 42.93 -1.30 1.67
N GLU A 2 42.55 -0.29 0.91
CA GLU A 2 41.86 0.91 1.39
C GLU A 2 40.37 0.66 1.33
N LYS A 3 39.76 0.56 2.51
CA LYS A 3 38.28 0.46 2.63
C LYS A 3 37.69 1.82 2.25
N ARG A 4 37.34 2.01 0.98
CA ARG A 4 36.46 3.11 0.56
C ARG A 4 35.07 2.89 1.20
N GLY A 5 34.92 3.39 2.42
CA GLY A 5 33.59 3.50 3.04
C GLY A 5 32.75 4.44 2.22
N LEU A 6 31.69 3.92 1.60
CA LEU A 6 30.59 4.72 1.03
C LEU A 6 29.90 5.48 2.17
N ALA A 7 30.48 6.59 2.58
CA ALA A 7 29.80 7.55 3.45
C ALA A 7 28.77 8.32 2.62
N LEU A 8 27.57 7.77 2.48
CA LEU A 8 26.42 8.54 2.02
C LEU A 8 26.20 9.69 3.02
N PRO A 9 26.08 10.94 2.55
CA PRO A 9 25.93 12.08 3.43
C PRO A 9 24.70 11.88 4.32
N THR A 10 24.89 11.85 5.61
CA THR A 10 23.88 11.58 6.66
C THR A 10 22.65 12.47 6.58
N LEU A 11 22.79 13.68 6.06
CA LEU A 11 21.69 14.65 5.85
C LEU A 11 20.72 14.23 4.71
N LEU A 12 21.23 13.62 3.65
CA LEU A 12 20.41 13.05 2.58
C LEU A 12 19.60 11.84 3.07
N ARG A 13 20.17 11.05 3.98
CA ARG A 13 19.46 9.92 4.62
C ARG A 13 18.27 10.38 5.45
N GLY A 14 18.40 11.43 6.25
CA GLY A 14 17.31 11.91 7.11
C GLY A 14 16.13 12.45 6.31
N ARG A 15 16.36 13.28 5.29
CA ARG A 15 15.30 13.82 4.43
C ARG A 15 14.61 12.73 3.61
N LEU A 16 15.36 11.81 3.03
CA LEU A 16 14.79 10.70 2.28
C LEU A 16 13.93 9.81 3.18
N LEU A 17 14.43 9.48 4.38
CA LEU A 17 13.68 8.70 5.35
C LEU A 17 12.38 9.40 5.76
N ALA A 18 12.42 10.71 6.03
CA ALA A 18 11.24 11.49 6.38
C ALA A 18 10.20 11.49 5.23
N VAL A 19 10.65 11.65 3.99
CA VAL A 19 9.75 11.58 2.81
C VAL A 19 9.14 10.19 2.68
N VAL A 20 9.92 9.14 2.81
CA VAL A 20 9.43 7.76 2.73
C VAL A 20 8.38 7.49 3.82
N ILE A 21 8.65 7.90 5.07
CA ILE A 21 7.70 7.76 6.17
C ILE A 21 6.42 8.55 5.88
N ALA A 22 6.54 9.81 5.45
CA ALA A 22 5.38 10.67 5.16
C ALA A 22 4.51 10.07 4.04
N VAL A 23 5.11 9.63 2.94
CA VAL A 23 4.40 9.02 1.81
C VAL A 23 3.70 7.74 2.23
N ASN A 24 4.38 6.88 3.00
CA ASN A 24 3.75 5.66 3.52
C ASN A 24 2.60 5.96 4.47
N THR A 25 2.77 6.92 5.39
CA THR A 25 1.72 7.34 6.32
C THR A 25 0.49 7.86 5.57
N LEU A 26 0.70 8.71 4.57
CA LEU A 26 -0.39 9.20 3.70
C LEU A 26 -1.08 8.06 2.96
N GLY A 27 -0.33 7.09 2.46
CA GLY A 27 -0.89 5.89 1.83
C GLY A 27 -1.80 5.09 2.77
N TRP A 28 -1.36 4.88 4.02
CA TRP A 28 -2.18 4.20 5.03
C TRP A 28 -3.46 4.97 5.38
N LEU A 29 -3.36 6.29 5.53
CA LEU A 29 -4.52 7.15 5.80
C LEU A 29 -5.49 7.17 4.62
N ALA A 30 -4.99 7.21 3.40
CA ALA A 30 -5.81 7.13 2.18
C ALA A 30 -6.56 5.80 2.09
N THR A 31 -5.89 4.68 2.42
CA THR A 31 -6.52 3.35 2.48
C THR A 31 -7.62 3.30 3.55
N GLY A 32 -7.37 3.86 4.74
CA GLY A 32 -8.36 3.96 5.80
C GLY A 32 -9.55 4.83 5.41
N ALA A 33 -9.31 5.96 4.73
CA ALA A 33 -10.36 6.83 4.22
C ALA A 33 -11.21 6.16 3.13
N ALA A 34 -10.58 5.45 2.20
CA ALA A 34 -11.30 4.68 1.19
C ALA A 34 -12.17 3.59 1.82
N GLY A 35 -11.64 2.89 2.83
CA GLY A 35 -12.40 1.93 3.62
C GLY A 35 -13.58 2.57 4.34
N TYR A 36 -13.39 3.73 4.93
CA TYR A 36 -14.45 4.50 5.58
C TYR A 36 -15.60 4.84 4.61
N LEU A 37 -15.25 5.36 3.44
CA LEU A 37 -16.26 5.69 2.42
C LEU A 37 -17.03 4.44 1.96
N LEU A 38 -16.33 3.32 1.79
CA LEU A 38 -16.94 2.08 1.35
C LEU A 38 -17.89 1.50 2.42
N VAL A 39 -17.47 1.52 3.70
CA VAL A 39 -18.33 1.08 4.82
C VAL A 39 -19.59 1.92 4.87
N HIS A 40 -19.49 3.24 4.78
CA HIS A 40 -20.64 4.14 4.83
C HIS A 40 -21.54 4.02 3.60
N ALA A 41 -21.00 3.63 2.45
CA ALA A 41 -21.78 3.40 1.25
C ALA A 41 -22.59 2.09 1.29
N LEU A 42 -22.05 1.05 1.94
CA LEU A 42 -22.63 -0.30 1.91
C LEU A 42 -23.30 -0.72 3.22
N ALA A 43 -22.88 -0.13 4.34
CA ALA A 43 -23.40 -0.43 5.68
C ALA A 43 -23.83 0.86 6.38
N SER A 44 -25.07 1.26 6.17
CA SER A 44 -25.65 2.49 6.73
C SER A 44 -25.77 2.40 8.26
N GLY A 45 -25.20 3.36 9.00
CA GLY A 45 -25.49 3.58 10.42
C GLY A 45 -24.47 3.08 11.42
N GLU A 46 -23.31 2.58 10.99
CA GLU A 46 -22.29 2.08 11.90
C GLU A 46 -21.24 3.15 12.24
N ASP A 47 -20.91 3.23 13.54
CA ASP A 47 -19.91 4.17 14.06
C ASP A 47 -18.47 3.63 13.83
N VAL A 48 -17.99 3.77 12.61
CA VAL A 48 -16.67 3.35 12.19
C VAL A 48 -15.84 4.58 11.83
N SER A 49 -14.71 4.79 12.51
CA SER A 49 -13.84 5.93 12.21
C SER A 49 -12.73 5.56 11.21
N VAL A 50 -12.23 6.57 10.49
CA VAL A 50 -11.07 6.41 9.57
C VAL A 50 -9.85 5.86 10.33
N ALA A 51 -9.59 6.35 11.55
CA ALA A 51 -8.47 5.90 12.37
C ALA A 51 -8.57 4.43 12.74
N TRP A 52 -9.76 3.96 13.13
CA TRP A 52 -10.00 2.56 13.43
C TRP A 52 -9.78 1.67 12.20
N LEU A 53 -10.34 2.05 11.05
CA LEU A 53 -10.15 1.31 9.79
C LEU A 53 -8.69 1.27 9.37
N THR A 54 -7.96 2.39 9.47
CA THR A 54 -6.53 2.42 9.19
C THR A 54 -5.77 1.44 10.07
N GLY A 55 -6.09 1.41 11.37
CA GLY A 55 -5.47 0.49 12.33
C GLY A 55 -5.77 -0.98 12.03
N VAL A 56 -7.04 -1.31 11.77
CA VAL A 56 -7.45 -2.68 11.40
C VAL A 56 -6.77 -3.13 10.11
N TYR A 57 -6.70 -2.24 9.14
CA TYR A 57 -6.06 -2.52 7.86
C TYR A 57 -4.56 -2.76 8.01
N ALA A 58 -3.87 -1.89 8.78
CA ALA A 58 -2.45 -2.05 9.08
C ALA A 58 -2.16 -3.36 9.85
N PHE A 59 -3.01 -3.69 10.82
CA PHE A 59 -2.90 -4.94 11.57
C PHE A 59 -3.12 -6.18 10.68
N ALA A 60 -4.14 -6.18 9.84
CA ALA A 60 -4.40 -7.26 8.89
C ALA A 60 -3.23 -7.46 7.92
N TRP A 61 -2.61 -6.35 7.48
CA TRP A 61 -1.42 -6.37 6.64
C TRP A 61 -0.22 -6.98 7.37
N LEU A 62 0.02 -6.57 8.60
CA LEU A 62 1.09 -7.10 9.44
C LEU A 62 0.97 -8.60 9.64
N LEU A 63 -0.23 -9.09 9.96
CA LEU A 63 -0.48 -10.52 10.11
C LEU A 63 -0.25 -11.29 8.80
N GLY A 64 -0.72 -10.76 7.68
CA GLY A 64 -0.50 -11.36 6.37
C GLY A 64 0.97 -11.43 5.96
N PHE A 65 1.79 -10.51 6.49
CA PHE A 65 3.23 -10.48 6.23
C PHE A 65 4.02 -11.42 7.16
N VAL A 66 3.65 -11.49 8.45
CA VAL A 66 4.35 -12.30 9.46
C VAL A 66 4.05 -13.79 9.28
N VAL A 67 2.87 -14.14 8.78
CA VAL A 67 2.45 -15.54 8.60
C VAL A 67 2.33 -15.85 7.10
N PRO A 68 3.41 -16.23 6.42
CA PRO A 68 3.42 -16.47 4.98
C PRO A 68 2.83 -17.84 4.62
N LEU A 69 1.60 -18.14 5.08
CA LEU A 69 0.90 -19.38 4.75
C LEU A 69 0.53 -19.47 3.27
N LEU A 70 0.30 -18.32 2.63
CA LEU A 70 -0.04 -18.23 1.21
C LEU A 70 0.68 -17.03 0.56
N PRO A 71 1.03 -17.12 -0.72
CA PRO A 71 1.67 -16.03 -1.44
C PRO A 71 0.81 -14.74 -1.35
N GLY A 72 1.42 -13.64 -0.90
CA GLY A 72 0.74 -12.36 -0.76
C GLY A 72 -0.24 -12.24 0.42
N GLY A 73 -0.18 -13.16 1.43
CA GLY A 73 -1.06 -13.10 2.60
C GLY A 73 -2.52 -13.38 2.29
N LEU A 74 -2.78 -14.08 1.18
CA LEU A 74 -4.12 -14.47 0.73
C LEU A 74 -4.86 -15.25 1.81
N GLY A 75 -6.05 -14.77 2.18
CA GLY A 75 -6.93 -15.39 3.16
C GLY A 75 -6.73 -14.88 4.58
N LEU A 76 -5.51 -14.81 5.10
CA LEU A 76 -5.29 -14.36 6.48
C LEU A 76 -5.56 -12.86 6.64
N ARG A 77 -5.04 -12.04 5.75
CA ARG A 77 -5.30 -10.60 5.72
C ARG A 77 -6.79 -10.31 5.54
N ASP A 78 -7.41 -10.97 4.55
CA ASP A 78 -8.82 -10.74 4.21
C ASP A 78 -9.74 -11.28 5.32
N GLY A 79 -9.42 -12.44 5.88
CA GLY A 79 -10.12 -13.02 7.02
C GLY A 79 -10.02 -12.18 8.29
N THR A 80 -8.83 -11.65 8.58
CA THR A 80 -8.62 -10.73 9.70
C THR A 80 -9.46 -9.47 9.53
N LEU A 81 -9.42 -8.85 8.35
CA LEU A 81 -10.20 -7.66 8.04
C LEU A 81 -11.70 -7.93 8.18
N ALA A 82 -12.20 -9.04 7.60
CA ALA A 82 -13.60 -9.44 7.72
C ALA A 82 -14.01 -9.69 9.18
N THR A 83 -13.16 -10.32 9.98
CA THR A 83 -13.42 -10.59 11.41
C THR A 83 -13.56 -9.29 12.19
N PHE A 84 -12.65 -8.34 12.02
CA PHE A 84 -12.75 -7.04 12.70
C PHE A 84 -13.96 -6.23 12.22
N LEU A 85 -14.22 -6.19 10.91
CA LEU A 85 -15.41 -5.53 10.38
C LEU A 85 -16.70 -6.16 10.91
N ALA A 86 -16.75 -7.50 11.05
CA ALA A 86 -17.92 -8.21 11.56
C ALA A 86 -18.33 -7.77 12.96
N THR A 87 -17.39 -7.28 13.79
CA THR A 87 -17.70 -6.74 15.12
C THR A 87 -18.48 -5.44 15.08
N ARG A 88 -18.51 -4.75 13.92
CA ARG A 88 -19.17 -3.45 13.74
C ARG A 88 -20.36 -3.52 12.82
N VAL A 89 -20.25 -4.22 11.70
CA VAL A 89 -21.28 -4.23 10.63
C VAL A 89 -22.00 -5.57 10.45
N GLY A 90 -21.64 -6.57 11.27
CA GLY A 90 -22.17 -7.94 11.12
C GLY A 90 -21.39 -8.76 10.08
N THR A 91 -21.54 -10.10 10.13
CA THR A 91 -20.70 -11.02 9.33
C THR A 91 -20.92 -10.95 7.83
N GLY A 92 -22.16 -10.83 7.38
CA GLY A 92 -22.50 -10.76 5.95
C GLY A 92 -21.91 -9.52 5.28
N PRO A 93 -22.26 -8.31 5.72
CA PRO A 93 -21.69 -7.07 5.20
C PRO A 93 -20.16 -6.99 5.35
N ALA A 94 -19.60 -7.49 6.45
CA ALA A 94 -18.15 -7.50 6.69
C ALA A 94 -17.39 -8.28 5.63
N THR A 95 -17.90 -9.46 5.25
CA THR A 95 -17.27 -10.28 4.20
C THR A 95 -17.32 -9.59 2.84
N ALA A 96 -18.48 -9.01 2.49
CA ALA A 96 -18.62 -8.25 1.24
C ALA A 96 -17.68 -7.04 1.20
N LEU A 97 -17.57 -6.31 2.32
CA LEU A 97 -16.67 -5.17 2.46
C LEU A 97 -15.19 -5.58 2.34
N ALA A 98 -14.78 -6.69 2.96
CA ALA A 98 -13.41 -7.19 2.86
C ALA A 98 -13.05 -7.53 1.40
N ILE A 99 -13.96 -8.17 0.67
CA ILE A 99 -13.78 -8.47 -0.75
C ILE A 99 -13.72 -7.19 -1.59
N ALA A 100 -14.63 -6.25 -1.36
CA ALA A 100 -14.68 -4.99 -2.09
C ALA A 100 -13.41 -4.14 -1.86
N LEU A 101 -12.93 -4.06 -0.60
CA LEU A 101 -11.68 -3.39 -0.26
C LEU A 101 -10.47 -4.05 -0.92
N ARG A 102 -10.48 -5.37 -1.01
CA ARG A 102 -9.42 -6.08 -1.72
C ARG A 102 -9.41 -5.74 -3.22
N LEU A 103 -10.57 -5.78 -3.86
CA LEU A 103 -10.69 -5.41 -5.27
C LEU A 103 -10.25 -3.97 -5.51
N ALA A 104 -10.68 -3.03 -4.66
CA ALA A 104 -10.28 -1.64 -4.75
C ALA A 104 -8.76 -1.46 -4.63
N ASN A 105 -8.11 -2.16 -3.69
CA ASN A 105 -6.65 -2.14 -3.57
C ASN A 105 -5.95 -2.72 -4.79
N THR A 106 -6.37 -3.88 -5.25
CA THR A 106 -5.77 -4.53 -6.44
C THR A 106 -5.90 -3.63 -7.67
N LEU A 107 -7.04 -3.01 -7.87
CA LEU A 107 -7.24 -2.03 -8.95
C LEU A 107 -6.33 -0.81 -8.77
N GLY A 108 -6.21 -0.30 -7.53
CA GLY A 108 -5.29 0.80 -7.21
C GLY A 108 -3.84 0.46 -7.51
N GLU A 109 -3.38 -0.73 -7.15
CA GLU A 109 -2.03 -1.23 -7.45
C GLU A 109 -1.79 -1.33 -8.97
N LEU A 110 -2.74 -1.90 -9.71
CA LEU A 110 -2.65 -2.00 -11.17
C LEU A 110 -2.61 -0.62 -11.84
N LEU A 111 -3.44 0.31 -11.38
CA LEU A 111 -3.43 1.70 -11.87
C LEU A 111 -2.10 2.38 -11.56
N ALA A 112 -1.57 2.22 -10.35
CA ALA A 112 -0.28 2.80 -9.96
C ALA A 112 0.87 2.26 -10.81
N ILE A 113 0.90 0.95 -11.08
CA ILE A 113 1.87 0.33 -11.99
C ILE A 113 1.72 0.91 -13.40
N GLY A 114 0.50 0.93 -13.94
CA GLY A 114 0.23 1.47 -15.28
C GLY A 114 0.61 2.94 -15.44
N LEU A 115 0.33 3.76 -14.43
CA LEU A 115 0.73 5.18 -14.40
C LEU A 115 2.25 5.33 -14.34
N THR A 116 2.92 4.55 -13.50
CA THR A 116 4.38 4.59 -13.36
C THR A 116 5.07 4.21 -14.67
N GLU A 117 4.63 3.14 -15.30
CA GLU A 117 5.16 2.70 -16.60
C GLU A 117 4.85 3.72 -17.70
N GLY A 118 3.64 4.28 -17.71
CA GLY A 118 3.25 5.32 -18.67
C GLY A 118 4.09 6.59 -18.54
N VAL A 119 4.32 7.06 -17.31
CA VAL A 119 5.19 8.22 -17.03
C VAL A 119 6.63 7.91 -17.42
N TYR A 120 7.15 6.72 -17.06
CA TYR A 120 8.50 6.30 -17.43
C TYR A 120 8.68 6.27 -18.95
N TRP A 121 7.73 5.71 -19.68
CA TRP A 121 7.74 5.67 -21.14
C TRP A 121 7.72 7.08 -21.76
N LEU A 122 6.91 7.98 -21.22
CA LEU A 122 6.83 9.37 -21.66
C LEU A 122 8.16 10.10 -21.42
N LEU A 123 8.74 9.99 -20.23
CA LEU A 123 10.04 10.59 -19.90
C LEU A 123 11.18 10.05 -20.75
N ARG A 124 11.10 8.79 -21.13
CA ARG A 124 12.05 8.17 -22.04
C ARG A 124 11.92 8.72 -23.48
N ARG A 125 10.70 8.95 -23.93
CA ARG A 125 10.45 9.58 -25.24
C ARG A 125 10.92 11.04 -25.31
N THR A 126 10.78 11.78 -24.24
CA THR A 126 11.22 13.18 -24.16
C THR A 126 12.73 13.34 -23.95
N GLY A 127 13.47 12.24 -23.82
CA GLY A 127 14.93 12.25 -23.63
C GLY A 127 15.40 12.67 -22.23
N VAL A 128 14.47 12.85 -21.28
CA VAL A 128 14.76 13.22 -19.89
C VAL A 128 15.44 12.06 -19.15
N VAL A 129 15.05 10.83 -19.47
CA VAL A 129 15.67 9.61 -18.91
C VAL A 129 16.46 8.91 -20.00
N ARG A 130 17.79 8.92 -19.91
CA ARG A 130 18.65 8.10 -20.76
C ARG A 130 18.73 6.68 -20.18
N PRO A 131 18.59 5.63 -21.00
CA PRO A 131 18.80 4.28 -20.51
C PRO A 131 20.26 4.13 -20.05
N ALA A 132 20.45 3.56 -18.85
CA ALA A 132 21.77 3.26 -18.28
C ALA A 132 22.50 2.08 -19.00
N VAL A 133 22.14 1.80 -20.23
CA VAL A 133 22.65 0.68 -21.05
C VAL A 133 23.79 1.17 -21.95
N GLY A 134 24.79 1.84 -21.38
CA GLY A 134 25.98 2.30 -22.11
C GLY A 134 27.29 1.76 -21.57
N GLU A 135 27.28 0.99 -20.49
CA GLU A 135 28.54 0.61 -19.79
C GLU A 135 28.84 -0.90 -19.81
N LEU A 136 28.10 -1.71 -20.57
CA LEU A 136 28.42 -3.13 -20.80
C LEU A 136 28.59 -3.42 -22.28
N ALA A 137 29.36 -2.59 -22.97
CA ALA A 137 29.97 -3.00 -24.24
C ALA A 137 31.36 -3.58 -23.93
N PRO A 138 31.69 -4.76 -24.45
CA PRO A 138 32.96 -5.43 -24.25
C PRO A 138 34.15 -4.67 -24.80
#